data_e0fc926c14be1bcf1f5e2a5528bf283d
#
_entry.id   e0fc926c14be1bcf1f5e2a5528bf283d
#
_cell.length_a   1.000
_cell.length_b   1.000
_cell.length_c   1.000
_cell.angle_alpha   90.00
_cell.angle_beta   90.00
_cell.angle_gamma   90.00
#
_symmetry.space_group_name_H-M   'P 1'
#
loop_
_entity.id
_entity.type
_entity.pdbx_description
1 polymer ?
#
loop_
_entity_poly.entity_id
_entity_poly.type
_entity_poly.pdbx_seq_one_letter_code
_entity_poly.pdbx_strand_id
1 'polypeptide(L)'
;MSELNYQQWQQAASQLKIETGLFIDGQFVPALSGQTFDSINPANGQLLAQMAKGNQDDINRAVANSVQAWKDQRWSGLAPSQRMEVLLKFADLLEANQNEL
;
A
#
# COMPACT_ATOMS: atom_id res chain seq x y z
N MET A 1 -13.46 7.66 20.33
CA MET A 1 -12.45 8.26 19.45
C MET A 1 -12.81 9.73 19.23
N SER A 2 -11.89 10.63 19.49
CA SER A 2 -12.13 12.06 19.25
C SER A 2 -11.97 12.35 17.77
N GLU A 3 -12.99 12.97 17.16
CA GLU A 3 -12.90 13.46 15.81
C GLU A 3 -11.87 14.60 15.73
N LEU A 4 -10.99 14.55 14.73
CA LEU A 4 -10.05 15.62 14.46
C LEU A 4 -10.79 16.85 13.91
N ASN A 5 -10.40 18.05 14.34
CA ASN A 5 -10.90 19.29 13.74
C ASN A 5 -10.16 19.59 12.43
N TYR A 6 -10.62 20.62 11.68
CA TYR A 6 -10.06 21.00 10.39
C TYR A 6 -8.56 21.28 10.42
N GLN A 7 -8.07 21.98 11.44
CA GLN A 7 -6.63 22.30 11.57
C GLN A 7 -5.80 21.06 11.83
N GLN A 8 -6.30 20.15 12.65
CA GLN A 8 -5.63 18.87 12.94
C GLN A 8 -5.56 17.99 11.67
N TRP A 9 -6.62 17.98 10.86
CA TRP A 9 -6.60 17.27 9.58
C TRP A 9 -5.61 17.88 8.59
N GLN A 10 -5.54 19.21 8.51
CA GLN A 10 -4.53 19.88 7.66
C GLN A 10 -3.11 19.55 8.10
N GLN A 11 -2.86 19.55 9.40
CA GLN A 11 -1.54 19.19 9.95
C GLN A 11 -1.19 17.74 9.65
N ALA A 12 -2.11 16.81 9.87
CA ALA A 12 -1.93 15.39 9.56
C ALA A 12 -1.61 15.18 8.07
N ALA A 13 -2.38 15.83 7.18
CA ALA A 13 -2.14 15.76 5.73
C ALA A 13 -0.76 16.28 5.32
N SER A 14 -0.27 17.36 5.96
CA SER A 14 1.05 17.93 5.67
C SER A 14 2.20 17.04 6.13
N GLN A 15 1.96 16.17 7.08
CA GLN A 15 2.97 15.25 7.65
C GLN A 15 2.89 13.85 7.04
N LEU A 16 1.89 13.59 6.19
CA LEU A 16 1.70 12.28 5.58
C LEU A 16 2.86 11.94 4.65
N LYS A 17 3.50 10.81 4.92
CA LYS A 17 4.52 10.24 4.05
C LYS A 17 3.86 9.29 3.06
N ILE A 18 3.75 9.72 1.80
CA ILE A 18 3.15 8.92 0.73
C ILE A 18 4.16 7.87 0.26
N GLU A 19 3.78 6.60 0.31
CA GLU A 19 4.54 5.53 -0.33
C GLU A 19 4.36 5.59 -1.84
N THR A 20 5.46 5.64 -2.58
CA THR A 20 5.47 5.90 -4.02
C THR A 20 5.92 4.71 -4.85
N GLY A 21 6.39 3.64 -4.22
CA GLY A 21 6.86 2.43 -4.87
C GLY A 21 5.74 1.50 -5.33
N LEU A 22 6.11 0.54 -6.17
CA LEU A 22 5.28 -0.64 -6.46
C LEU A 22 5.36 -1.60 -5.27
N PHE A 23 4.24 -2.14 -4.84
CA PHE A 23 4.23 -3.13 -3.76
C PHE A 23 4.30 -4.55 -4.34
N ILE A 24 5.49 -5.16 -4.27
CA ILE A 24 5.75 -6.50 -4.82
C ILE A 24 6.54 -7.30 -3.78
N ASP A 25 6.13 -8.53 -3.54
CA ASP A 25 6.77 -9.45 -2.58
C ASP A 25 6.91 -8.86 -1.17
N GLY A 26 5.86 -8.20 -0.70
CA GLY A 26 5.81 -7.60 0.64
C GLY A 26 6.67 -6.34 0.81
N GLN A 27 7.18 -5.76 -0.27
CA GLN A 27 8.06 -4.59 -0.23
C GLN A 27 7.64 -3.52 -1.23
N PHE A 28 7.89 -2.26 -0.87
CA PHE A 28 7.81 -1.15 -1.82
C PHE A 28 9.11 -1.06 -2.62
N VAL A 29 9.00 -1.13 -3.93
CA VAL A 29 10.14 -1.13 -4.85
C VAL A 29 9.94 -0.11 -5.97
N PRO A 30 11.02 0.49 -6.51
CA PRO A 30 10.90 1.33 -7.69
C PRO A 30 10.49 0.52 -8.92
N ALA A 31 9.95 1.17 -9.94
CA ALA A 31 9.79 0.56 -11.25
C ALA A 31 11.16 0.13 -11.81
N LEU A 32 11.21 -1.00 -12.51
CA LEU A 32 12.46 -1.51 -13.10
C LEU A 32 13.10 -0.50 -14.07
N SER A 33 12.28 0.27 -14.77
CA SER A 33 12.75 1.36 -15.65
C SER A 33 13.24 2.59 -14.90
N GLY A 34 12.94 2.71 -13.61
CA GLY A 34 13.16 3.92 -12.81
C GLY A 34 12.23 5.08 -13.15
N GLN A 35 11.28 4.89 -14.06
CA GLN A 35 10.34 5.94 -14.47
C GLN A 35 9.30 6.21 -13.38
N THR A 36 8.87 7.48 -13.31
CA THR A 36 7.81 7.94 -12.41
C THR A 36 6.77 8.75 -13.18
N PHE A 37 5.63 8.98 -12.54
CA PHE A 37 4.63 9.94 -12.99
C PHE A 37 4.14 10.77 -11.81
N ASP A 38 3.70 11.99 -12.11
CA ASP A 38 3.23 12.92 -11.11
C ASP A 38 1.79 12.61 -10.68
N SER A 39 1.58 12.50 -9.37
CA SER A 39 0.23 12.47 -8.79
C SER A 39 -0.13 13.88 -8.34
N ILE A 40 -1.16 14.44 -8.93
CA ILE A 40 -1.55 15.84 -8.73
C ILE A 40 -2.79 15.93 -7.83
N ASN A 41 -2.76 16.81 -6.85
CA ASN A 41 -3.92 17.10 -6.01
C ASN A 41 -4.99 17.82 -6.84
N PRO A 42 -6.16 17.22 -7.04
CA PRO A 42 -7.23 17.83 -7.85
C PRO A 42 -7.85 19.08 -7.21
N ALA A 43 -7.68 19.25 -5.90
CA ALA A 43 -8.25 20.41 -5.18
C ALA A 43 -7.48 21.70 -5.44
N ASN A 44 -6.17 21.65 -5.63
CA ASN A 44 -5.30 22.82 -5.76
C ASN A 44 -4.28 22.75 -6.90
N GLY A 45 -4.22 21.64 -7.64
CA GLY A 45 -3.28 21.44 -8.75
C GLY A 45 -1.82 21.23 -8.33
N GLN A 46 -1.53 21.07 -7.05
CA GLN A 46 -0.17 20.86 -6.55
C GLN A 46 0.26 19.40 -6.66
N LEU A 47 1.56 19.19 -6.81
CA LEU A 47 2.16 17.86 -6.79
C LEU A 47 2.00 17.23 -5.39
N LEU A 48 1.42 16.04 -5.34
CA LEU A 48 1.37 15.21 -4.13
C LEU A 48 2.62 14.35 -3.99
N ALA A 49 2.95 13.61 -5.03
CA ALA A 49 4.12 12.72 -5.04
C ALA A 49 4.45 12.30 -6.47
N GLN A 50 5.68 11.82 -6.68
CA GLN A 50 6.09 11.14 -7.90
C GLN A 50 5.99 9.63 -7.71
N MET A 51 5.01 9.02 -8.35
CA MET A 51 4.70 7.60 -8.22
C MET A 51 5.52 6.76 -9.18
N ALA A 52 5.93 5.56 -8.77
CA ALA A 52 6.61 4.61 -9.64
C ALA A 52 5.71 4.24 -10.83
N LYS A 53 6.25 4.38 -12.05
CA LYS A 53 5.56 4.03 -13.30
C LYS A 53 5.92 2.61 -13.72
N GLY A 54 5.11 1.64 -13.28
CA GLY A 54 5.27 0.24 -13.67
C GLY A 54 5.02 0.03 -15.17
N ASN A 55 5.78 -0.85 -15.76
CA ASN A 55 5.62 -1.29 -17.14
C ASN A 55 5.32 -2.80 -17.19
N GLN A 56 5.37 -3.40 -18.39
CA GLN A 56 5.10 -4.82 -18.58
C GLN A 56 6.04 -5.72 -17.76
N ASP A 57 7.30 -5.34 -17.60
CA ASP A 57 8.28 -6.14 -16.85
C ASP A 57 7.95 -6.14 -15.36
N ASP A 58 7.49 -5.02 -14.83
CA ASP A 58 7.02 -4.92 -13.43
C ASP A 58 5.77 -5.79 -13.21
N ILE A 59 4.83 -5.77 -14.15
CA ILE A 59 3.64 -6.64 -14.12
C ILE A 59 4.03 -8.11 -14.18
N ASN A 60 4.93 -8.49 -15.07
CA ASN A 60 5.42 -9.86 -15.17
C ASN A 60 6.05 -10.32 -13.85
N ARG A 61 6.84 -9.47 -13.23
CA ARG A 61 7.46 -9.72 -11.91
C ARG A 61 6.41 -9.89 -10.82
N ALA A 62 5.41 -9.03 -10.77
CA ALA A 62 4.33 -9.10 -9.78
C ALA A 62 3.49 -10.38 -9.94
N VAL A 63 3.16 -10.74 -11.19
CA VAL A 63 2.43 -11.98 -11.50
C VAL A 63 3.26 -13.21 -11.14
N ALA A 64 4.55 -13.25 -11.48
CA ALA A 64 5.44 -14.35 -11.12
C ALA A 64 5.53 -14.54 -9.59
N ASN A 65 5.60 -13.45 -8.84
CA ASN A 65 5.58 -13.47 -7.38
C ASN A 65 4.24 -14.03 -6.84
N SER A 66 3.12 -13.60 -7.39
CA SER A 66 1.79 -14.09 -7.00
C SER A 66 1.61 -15.59 -7.29
N VAL A 67 2.09 -16.05 -8.45
CA VAL A 67 2.08 -17.48 -8.81
C VAL A 67 2.94 -18.28 -7.84
N GLN A 68 4.14 -17.78 -7.49
CA GLN A 68 5.00 -18.44 -6.52
C GLN A 68 4.35 -18.52 -5.13
N ALA A 69 3.71 -17.43 -4.67
CA ALA A 69 2.97 -17.41 -3.43
C ALA A 69 1.85 -18.45 -3.37
N TRP A 70 1.17 -18.68 -4.49
CA TRP A 70 0.17 -19.72 -4.62
C TRP A 70 0.79 -21.13 -4.57
N LYS A 71 1.87 -21.36 -5.31
CA LYS A 71 2.59 -22.66 -5.34
C LYS A 71 3.17 -23.03 -4.00
N ASP A 72 3.71 -22.07 -3.25
CA ASP A 72 4.26 -22.27 -1.91
C ASP A 72 3.18 -22.56 -0.86
N GLN A 73 1.93 -22.38 -1.19
CA GLN A 73 0.81 -22.54 -0.28
C GLN A 73 0.93 -21.71 1.01
N ARG A 74 1.66 -20.59 0.95
CA ARG A 74 1.93 -19.73 2.13
C ARG A 74 0.68 -19.16 2.79
N TRP A 75 -0.44 -19.11 2.05
CA TRP A 75 -1.75 -18.77 2.57
C TRP A 75 -2.73 -19.94 2.46
N SER A 76 -2.88 -20.52 1.27
CA SER A 76 -3.83 -21.60 1.00
C SER A 76 -3.51 -22.89 1.78
N GLY A 77 -2.24 -23.10 2.14
CA GLY A 77 -1.80 -24.23 2.96
C GLY A 77 -1.99 -24.04 4.47
N LEU A 78 -2.35 -22.83 4.93
CA LEU A 78 -2.62 -22.58 6.34
C LEU A 78 -3.93 -23.22 6.78
N ALA A 79 -3.98 -23.71 8.02
CA ALA A 79 -5.22 -24.16 8.63
C ALA A 79 -6.24 -23.00 8.71
N PRO A 80 -7.55 -23.26 8.63
CA PRO A 80 -8.57 -22.21 8.73
C PRO A 80 -8.43 -21.33 9.98
N SER A 81 -8.06 -21.91 11.13
CA SER A 81 -7.80 -21.15 12.36
C SER A 81 -6.64 -20.18 12.24
N GLN A 82 -5.55 -20.57 11.57
CA GLN A 82 -4.41 -19.68 11.33
C GLN A 82 -4.76 -18.53 10.40
N ARG A 83 -5.55 -18.78 9.35
CA ARG A 83 -6.06 -17.72 8.47
C ARG A 83 -6.97 -16.76 9.23
N MET A 84 -7.83 -17.28 10.12
CA MET A 84 -8.67 -16.47 11.00
C MET A 84 -7.82 -15.53 11.87
N GLU A 85 -6.77 -16.02 12.51
CA GLU A 85 -5.87 -15.21 13.33
C GLU A 85 -5.23 -14.06 12.55
N VAL A 86 -4.77 -14.33 11.32
CA VAL A 86 -4.21 -13.29 10.44
C VAL A 86 -5.24 -12.23 10.11
N LEU A 87 -6.48 -12.63 9.78
CA LEU A 87 -7.56 -11.68 9.45
C LEU A 87 -7.99 -10.85 10.66
N LEU A 88 -8.04 -11.43 11.85
CA LEU A 88 -8.33 -10.69 13.09
C LEU A 88 -7.23 -9.66 13.38
N LYS A 89 -5.96 -10.05 13.25
CA LYS A 89 -4.84 -9.11 13.39
C LYS A 89 -4.89 -7.99 12.35
N PHE A 90 -5.30 -8.29 11.12
CA PHE A 90 -5.50 -7.26 10.10
C PHE A 90 -6.61 -6.28 10.49
N ALA A 91 -7.72 -6.77 11.04
CA ALA A 91 -8.79 -5.91 11.55
C ALA A 91 -8.30 -4.99 12.67
N ASP A 92 -7.53 -5.51 13.64
CA ASP A 92 -6.93 -4.71 14.72
C ASP A 92 -6.01 -3.60 14.17
N LEU A 93 -5.24 -3.91 13.12
CA LEU A 93 -4.37 -2.92 12.47
C LEU A 93 -5.18 -1.83 11.73
N LEU A 94 -6.30 -2.17 11.10
CA LEU A 94 -7.21 -1.19 10.49
C LEU A 94 -7.77 -0.24 11.54
N GLU A 95 -8.23 -0.77 12.68
CA GLU A 95 -8.73 0.06 13.78
C GLU A 95 -7.63 0.98 14.34
N ALA A 96 -6.42 0.46 14.53
CA ALA A 96 -5.29 1.22 15.06
C ALA A 96 -4.84 2.37 14.13
N ASN A 97 -5.06 2.24 12.83
CA ASN A 97 -4.64 3.22 11.81
C ASN A 97 -5.83 3.95 11.15
N GLN A 98 -6.97 3.96 11.79
CA GLN A 98 -8.23 4.48 11.25
C GLN A 98 -8.13 5.93 10.74
N ASN A 99 -7.37 6.78 11.41
CA ASN A 99 -7.25 8.20 11.03
C ASN A 99 -6.37 8.42 9.79
N GLU A 100 -5.52 7.44 9.47
CA GLU A 100 -4.63 7.50 8.30
C GLU A 100 -5.29 6.89 7.05
N LEU A 101 -6.24 5.99 7.24
CA LEU A 101 -6.94 5.27 6.19
C LEU A 101 -8.23 5.98 5.78
#